data_cbb1e978b669dcd8c7bc0ad377d47beb
#
_entry.id   cbb1e978b669dcd8c7bc0ad377d47beb
#
_cell.length_a   1.000
_cell.length_b   1.000
_cell.length_c   1.000
_cell.angle_alpha   90.00
_cell.angle_beta   90.00
_cell.angle_gamma   90.00
#
_symmetry.space_group_name_H-M   'P 1'
#
loop_
_entity.id
_entity.type
_entity.pdbx_description
1 polymer ?
#
loop_
_entity_poly.entity_id
_entity_poly.type
_entity_poly.pdbx_seq_one_letter_code
_entity_poly.pdbx_strand_id
1 'polypeptide(L)'
;MLGSPTLPYLQPWGRPLLQRLLSEFWTSGSTASWHVSYRRLSTDILQPVIGHQSVEVLGHRYPRDDFTNVTPKILAKVGRNLHNQPYHPLWLIKERIKAHFYSNYIGPGGNPLFSVHDNLSPVVTVEQNFDRNMMLRAHTSAHQAELVRSGLDAFLLAGDVYRRDEIDASHYPVFHQMEGVRLFTNHQLFSKVHNGEDLSLFERGGRRTPQKQETHSLEAVKLVEFDLKQTLTRLVSYLFGADVEVRWVDCYFPFTHPSFELEVRFQGNWMEVLGCGVMEQELLNSVGAQNKLGWAFGLGLERLAMVLYSIPDIRLFWSEDERFLKQFRVQDIHQPVCFQALSKYPPLHNDISFWLPDTKDSQESFTENDFYELVRSIGGDLVEKVTLIDDFTHPKTGRRSRCYRIVYRHMERTLTQEEVRLVHQEIERMAEAELGVQGRY
;
A
#
# COMPACT_ATOMS: atom_id res chain seq x y z
N MET A 1 23.84 60.06 -25.51
CA MET A 1 23.95 59.73 -26.95
C MET A 1 24.36 58.26 -27.04
N LEU A 2 23.60 57.48 -27.85
CA LEU A 2 23.88 56.15 -28.33
C LEU A 2 23.63 55.06 -27.27
N GLY A 3 22.69 54.16 -27.34
CA GLY A 3 21.86 53.65 -28.46
C GLY A 3 21.71 52.18 -28.14
N SER A 4 20.52 51.76 -27.63
CA SER A 4 20.17 50.35 -27.37
C SER A 4 19.84 49.64 -28.70
N PRO A 5 20.25 48.40 -28.91
CA PRO A 5 19.66 47.58 -29.96
C PRO A 5 18.49 46.74 -29.41
N THR A 6 17.38 46.94 -30.06
CA THR A 6 16.14 46.19 -29.97
C THR A 6 16.30 44.76 -30.51
N LEU A 7 15.87 43.74 -29.76
CA LEU A 7 15.68 42.36 -30.23
C LEU A 7 14.28 42.22 -30.86
N PRO A 8 14.12 41.39 -31.91
CA PRO A 8 12.86 41.29 -32.65
C PRO A 8 11.86 40.34 -31.97
N TYR A 9 10.61 40.77 -32.04
CA TYR A 9 9.42 40.02 -31.67
C TYR A 9 9.31 38.73 -32.48
N LEU A 10 9.18 37.58 -31.78
CA LEU A 10 8.67 36.35 -32.34
C LEU A 10 7.15 36.29 -32.12
N GLN A 11 6.40 36.23 -33.19
CA GLN A 11 4.97 36.11 -33.18
C GLN A 11 4.54 34.68 -32.78
N PRO A 12 3.41 34.52 -32.06
CA PRO A 12 2.87 33.18 -31.69
C PRO A 12 2.01 32.63 -32.85
N TRP A 13 2.40 31.48 -33.35
CA TRP A 13 1.59 30.64 -34.22
C TRP A 13 0.66 29.77 -33.40
N GLY A 14 -0.67 29.81 -33.70
CA GLY A 14 -1.57 28.75 -33.27
C GLY A 14 -2.91 29.15 -32.67
N ARG A 15 -3.70 29.96 -33.37
CA ARG A 15 -5.15 29.99 -33.16
C ARG A 15 -5.87 30.18 -34.50
N PRO A 16 -6.24 29.08 -35.19
CA PRO A 16 -7.53 29.09 -35.89
C PRO A 16 -8.32 27.77 -35.92
N LEU A 17 -8.10 26.79 -35.08
CA LEU A 17 -8.90 25.55 -35.09
C LEU A 17 -10.04 25.51 -34.06
N LEU A 18 -9.96 26.30 -32.98
CA LEU A 18 -11.00 26.33 -31.94
C LEU A 18 -12.16 27.28 -32.26
N GLN A 19 -11.99 28.24 -33.15
CA GLN A 19 -13.07 29.18 -33.52
C GLN A 19 -13.98 28.69 -34.66
N ARG A 20 -13.59 27.65 -35.39
CA ARG A 20 -14.40 27.06 -36.45
C ARG A 20 -15.42 26.01 -35.99
N LEU A 21 -15.25 25.49 -34.79
CA LEU A 21 -16.17 24.51 -34.16
C LEU A 21 -17.28 25.14 -33.30
N LEU A 22 -17.22 26.46 -33.06
CA LEU A 22 -18.22 27.16 -32.25
C LEU A 22 -19.20 28.02 -33.06
N SER A 23 -19.03 28.15 -34.39
CA SER A 23 -19.90 28.96 -35.26
C SER A 23 -20.99 28.19 -35.99
N GLU A 24 -21.04 26.87 -35.92
CA GLU A 24 -22.10 26.07 -36.61
C GLU A 24 -23.25 25.61 -35.69
N PHE A 25 -23.28 26.05 -34.41
CA PHE A 25 -24.32 25.62 -33.47
C PHE A 25 -25.34 26.71 -33.05
N TRP A 26 -25.41 27.83 -33.77
CA TRP A 26 -26.33 28.94 -33.41
C TRP A 26 -27.34 29.31 -34.49
N THR A 27 -27.91 28.36 -35.18
CA THR A 27 -29.13 28.62 -35.99
C THR A 27 -30.01 27.38 -36.08
N SER A 28 -30.81 27.12 -35.05
CA SER A 28 -32.17 26.57 -35.17
C SER A 28 -32.81 26.50 -33.78
N GLY A 29 -33.81 27.34 -33.59
CA GLY A 29 -34.62 27.31 -32.38
C GLY A 29 -35.55 26.09 -32.36
N SER A 30 -35.38 25.25 -31.31
CA SER A 30 -36.46 24.41 -30.78
C SER A 30 -36.15 24.09 -29.37
N THR A 31 -37.08 24.38 -28.48
CA THR A 31 -37.10 24.05 -27.05
C THR A 31 -37.16 22.53 -26.87
N ALA A 32 -36.04 21.89 -26.68
CA ALA A 32 -35.96 20.52 -26.25
C ALA A 32 -35.12 20.50 -24.96
N SER A 33 -35.74 20.02 -23.88
CA SER A 33 -35.15 19.77 -22.58
C SER A 33 -34.00 18.80 -22.74
N TRP A 34 -32.77 19.28 -22.61
CA TRP A 34 -31.57 18.45 -22.63
C TRP A 34 -31.32 17.89 -21.23
N HIS A 35 -31.80 16.68 -20.97
CA HIS A 35 -31.18 15.84 -19.95
C HIS A 35 -29.79 15.45 -20.49
N VAL A 36 -28.77 16.16 -20.02
CA VAL A 36 -27.36 15.72 -20.14
C VAL A 36 -27.20 14.46 -19.31
N SER A 37 -27.46 13.33 -19.97
CA SER A 37 -27.00 12.05 -19.44
C SER A 37 -25.47 12.06 -19.47
N TYR A 38 -24.85 12.29 -18.33
CA TYR A 38 -23.45 11.91 -18.13
C TYR A 38 -23.38 10.40 -18.30
N ARG A 39 -23.16 9.92 -19.52
CA ARG A 39 -22.58 8.60 -19.70
C ARG A 39 -21.25 8.65 -18.95
N ARG A 40 -21.20 8.04 -17.77
CA ARG A 40 -19.97 7.51 -17.22
C ARG A 40 -19.34 6.75 -18.38
N LEU A 41 -18.17 7.18 -18.83
CA LEU A 41 -17.24 6.26 -19.48
C LEU A 41 -16.99 5.19 -18.41
N SER A 42 -17.77 4.12 -18.47
CA SER A 42 -17.40 2.89 -17.81
C SER A 42 -16.05 2.56 -18.46
N THR A 43 -14.97 2.79 -17.75
CA THR A 43 -13.83 1.93 -17.91
C THR A 43 -14.42 0.56 -17.61
N ASP A 44 -14.75 -0.20 -18.68
CA ASP A 44 -14.96 -1.62 -18.58
C ASP A 44 -13.64 -2.18 -18.03
N ILE A 45 -13.54 -2.22 -16.70
CA ILE A 45 -12.53 -3.02 -16.02
C ILE A 45 -12.94 -4.41 -16.43
N LEU A 46 -12.20 -4.99 -17.37
CA LEU A 46 -12.35 -6.37 -17.81
C LEU A 46 -12.41 -7.19 -16.55
N GLN A 47 -13.57 -7.77 -16.26
CA GLN A 47 -13.73 -8.56 -15.04
C GLN A 47 -12.72 -9.71 -15.11
N PRO A 48 -11.89 -9.87 -14.09
CA PRO A 48 -10.87 -10.92 -14.10
C PRO A 48 -11.57 -12.27 -14.21
N VAL A 49 -11.14 -13.09 -15.16
CA VAL A 49 -11.70 -14.41 -15.42
C VAL A 49 -10.70 -15.45 -14.89
N ILE A 50 -11.13 -16.22 -13.89
CA ILE A 50 -10.37 -17.41 -13.47
C ILE A 50 -10.87 -18.59 -14.30
N GLY A 51 -10.06 -19.01 -15.27
CA GLY A 51 -10.24 -20.24 -16.03
C GLY A 51 -9.55 -21.42 -15.36
N HIS A 52 -9.85 -22.65 -15.83
CA HIS A 52 -9.19 -23.87 -15.32
C HIS A 52 -7.66 -23.86 -15.53
N GLN A 53 -7.16 -23.21 -16.58
CA GLN A 53 -5.73 -23.22 -16.95
C GLN A 53 -5.06 -21.83 -16.93
N SER A 54 -5.82 -20.77 -16.71
CA SER A 54 -5.27 -19.42 -16.74
C SER A 54 -6.07 -18.44 -15.89
N VAL A 55 -5.38 -17.42 -15.41
CA VAL A 55 -5.95 -16.27 -14.70
C VAL A 55 -5.73 -15.04 -15.56
N GLU A 56 -6.78 -14.24 -15.79
CA GLU A 56 -6.66 -12.97 -16.50
C GLU A 56 -6.60 -11.82 -15.49
N VAL A 57 -5.55 -11.01 -15.58
CA VAL A 57 -5.30 -9.86 -14.70
C VAL A 57 -4.92 -8.65 -15.55
N LEU A 58 -5.67 -7.55 -15.45
CA LEU A 58 -5.43 -6.30 -16.18
C LEU A 58 -5.29 -6.50 -17.71
N GLY A 59 -6.08 -7.39 -18.28
CA GLY A 59 -6.05 -7.70 -19.72
C GLY A 59 -4.92 -8.63 -20.17
N HIS A 60 -4.09 -9.08 -19.24
CA HIS A 60 -3.04 -10.07 -19.52
C HIS A 60 -3.42 -11.44 -18.96
N ARG A 61 -3.08 -12.48 -19.72
CA ARG A 61 -3.37 -13.87 -19.34
C ARG A 61 -2.11 -14.55 -18.79
N TYR A 62 -2.23 -15.10 -17.59
CA TYR A 62 -1.17 -15.79 -16.86
C TYR A 62 -1.53 -17.27 -16.70
N PRO A 63 -0.57 -18.20 -16.83
CA PRO A 63 -0.84 -19.60 -16.58
C PRO A 63 -1.20 -19.83 -15.10
N ARG A 64 -2.15 -20.72 -14.87
CA ARG A 64 -2.48 -21.20 -13.54
C ARG A 64 -1.62 -22.42 -13.22
N ASP A 65 -1.08 -22.46 -12.02
CA ASP A 65 -0.31 -23.58 -11.46
C ASP A 65 -0.90 -24.03 -10.11
N ASP A 66 -0.30 -25.02 -9.49
CA ASP A 66 -0.74 -25.57 -8.21
C ASP A 66 -0.53 -24.60 -7.04
N PHE A 67 0.24 -23.53 -7.23
CA PHE A 67 0.48 -22.49 -6.23
C PHE A 67 -0.43 -21.26 -6.41
N THR A 68 -1.26 -21.26 -7.45
CA THR A 68 -2.16 -20.13 -7.74
C THR A 68 -3.28 -20.07 -6.70
N ASN A 69 -3.16 -19.13 -5.76
CA ASN A 69 -4.08 -18.93 -4.63
C ASN A 69 -4.88 -17.62 -4.71
N VAL A 70 -4.88 -16.95 -5.87
CA VAL A 70 -5.61 -15.69 -6.04
C VAL A 70 -7.11 -15.96 -6.20
N THR A 71 -7.92 -15.40 -5.30
CA THR A 71 -9.38 -15.58 -5.32
C THR A 71 -10.08 -14.56 -6.24
N PRO A 72 -11.33 -14.84 -6.71
CA PRO A 72 -12.12 -13.87 -7.47
C PRO A 72 -12.32 -12.54 -6.74
N LYS A 73 -12.46 -12.58 -5.41
CA LYS A 73 -12.64 -11.37 -4.58
C LYS A 73 -11.39 -10.50 -4.55
N ILE A 74 -10.20 -11.10 -4.51
CA ILE A 74 -8.92 -10.37 -4.61
C ILE A 74 -8.77 -9.78 -6.02
N LEU A 75 -9.03 -10.59 -7.07
CA LEU A 75 -8.93 -10.13 -8.45
C LEU A 75 -9.86 -8.95 -8.74
N ALA A 76 -11.06 -8.93 -8.19
CA ALA A 76 -12.00 -7.82 -8.35
C ALA A 76 -11.50 -6.49 -7.76
N LYS A 77 -10.45 -6.51 -6.93
CA LYS A 77 -9.83 -5.33 -6.35
C LYS A 77 -8.58 -4.87 -7.11
N VAL A 78 -8.01 -5.72 -7.96
CA VAL A 78 -6.85 -5.39 -8.80
C VAL A 78 -7.24 -4.30 -9.81
N GLY A 79 -6.40 -3.26 -9.89
CA GLY A 79 -6.64 -2.14 -10.81
C GLY A 79 -7.65 -1.10 -10.31
N ARG A 80 -8.21 -1.25 -9.12
CA ARG A 80 -9.10 -0.23 -8.54
C ARG A 80 -8.35 1.07 -8.23
N ASN A 81 -7.07 1.02 -7.95
CA ASN A 81 -6.17 2.17 -7.77
C ASN A 81 -6.76 3.25 -6.86
N LEU A 82 -7.27 2.88 -5.68
CA LEU A 82 -7.95 3.79 -4.76
C LEU A 82 -7.07 4.99 -4.37
N HIS A 83 -5.77 4.79 -4.27
CA HIS A 83 -4.78 5.83 -4.01
C HIS A 83 -4.66 6.87 -5.14
N ASN A 84 -5.21 6.60 -6.32
CA ASN A 84 -5.24 7.48 -7.47
C ASN A 84 -6.66 8.01 -7.80
N GLN A 85 -7.67 7.62 -7.02
CA GLN A 85 -9.02 8.14 -7.20
C GLN A 85 -9.16 9.49 -6.49
N PRO A 86 -9.39 10.60 -7.21
CA PRO A 86 -9.54 11.92 -6.60
C PRO A 86 -10.61 11.92 -5.50
N TYR A 87 -10.28 12.58 -4.40
CA TYR A 87 -11.14 12.70 -3.21
C TYR A 87 -11.33 11.39 -2.41
N HIS A 88 -10.66 10.30 -2.79
CA HIS A 88 -10.60 9.14 -1.94
C HIS A 88 -9.67 9.40 -0.73
N PRO A 89 -9.95 8.91 0.49
CA PRO A 89 -9.08 9.15 1.66
C PRO A 89 -7.61 8.78 1.41
N LEU A 90 -7.35 7.68 0.72
CA LEU A 90 -5.98 7.25 0.40
C LEU A 90 -5.29 8.19 -0.60
N TRP A 91 -6.04 8.71 -1.59
CA TRP A 91 -5.55 9.74 -2.49
C TRP A 91 -5.16 11.01 -1.73
N LEU A 92 -5.99 11.44 -0.77
CA LEU A 92 -5.70 12.63 0.04
C LEU A 92 -4.38 12.47 0.82
N ILE A 93 -4.16 11.33 1.47
CA ILE A 93 -2.90 11.06 2.19
C ILE A 93 -1.72 11.04 1.23
N LYS A 94 -1.84 10.31 0.10
CA LYS A 94 -0.77 10.25 -0.91
C LYS A 94 -0.42 11.65 -1.43
N GLU A 95 -1.39 12.47 -1.78
CA GLU A 95 -1.13 13.82 -2.30
C GLU A 95 -0.53 14.74 -1.23
N ARG A 96 -0.93 14.61 0.05
CA ARG A 96 -0.28 15.34 1.15
C ARG A 96 1.20 14.96 1.29
N ILE A 97 1.52 13.66 1.27
CA ILE A 97 2.91 13.19 1.32
C ILE A 97 3.70 13.74 0.13
N LYS A 98 3.16 13.61 -1.09
CA LYS A 98 3.77 14.14 -2.31
C LYS A 98 4.00 15.65 -2.24
N ALA A 99 3.01 16.42 -1.78
CA ALA A 99 3.13 17.88 -1.61
C ALA A 99 4.25 18.25 -0.64
N HIS A 100 4.37 17.50 0.48
CA HIS A 100 5.47 17.71 1.43
C HIS A 100 6.84 17.51 0.78
N PHE A 101 7.03 16.41 0.04
CA PHE A 101 8.31 16.14 -0.64
C PHE A 101 8.59 17.17 -1.74
N TYR A 102 7.59 17.56 -2.52
CA TYR A 102 7.74 18.54 -3.61
C TYR A 102 8.08 19.94 -3.11
N SER A 103 7.57 20.32 -1.94
CA SER A 103 7.84 21.65 -1.35
C SER A 103 9.18 21.73 -0.62
N ASN A 104 9.66 20.63 -0.05
CA ASN A 104 10.82 20.64 0.85
C ASN A 104 12.10 20.09 0.22
N TYR A 105 12.00 19.30 -0.86
CA TYR A 105 13.14 18.65 -1.50
C TYR A 105 13.23 19.07 -2.97
N ILE A 106 13.97 20.14 -3.19
CA ILE A 106 14.17 20.75 -4.51
C ILE A 106 15.57 20.40 -5.01
N GLY A 107 15.66 19.93 -6.24
CA GLY A 107 16.90 19.63 -6.92
C GLY A 107 17.64 20.90 -7.38
N PRO A 108 18.88 20.78 -7.86
CA PRO A 108 19.70 21.93 -8.29
C PRO A 108 19.06 22.78 -9.39
N GLY A 109 18.19 22.18 -10.21
CA GLY A 109 17.47 22.90 -11.29
C GLY A 109 16.16 23.55 -10.87
N GLY A 110 15.82 23.59 -9.58
CA GLY A 110 14.57 24.15 -9.07
C GLY A 110 13.34 23.24 -9.22
N ASN A 111 13.51 22.04 -9.75
CA ASN A 111 12.44 21.03 -9.84
C ASN A 111 12.41 20.14 -8.58
N PRO A 112 11.27 19.49 -8.28
CA PRO A 112 11.23 18.50 -7.22
C PRO A 112 12.33 17.45 -7.37
N LEU A 113 13.00 17.13 -6.27
CA LEU A 113 14.07 16.13 -6.26
C LEU A 113 13.52 14.70 -6.48
N PHE A 114 12.36 14.42 -5.91
CA PHE A 114 11.74 13.11 -5.98
C PHE A 114 10.75 13.02 -7.15
N SER A 115 10.90 11.99 -8.00
CA SER A 115 9.86 11.58 -8.96
C SER A 115 8.80 10.74 -8.26
N VAL A 116 7.57 10.70 -8.80
CA VAL A 116 6.48 9.90 -8.22
C VAL A 116 6.06 8.83 -9.21
N HIS A 117 6.01 7.59 -8.74
CA HIS A 117 5.62 6.39 -9.48
C HIS A 117 4.46 5.71 -8.76
N ASP A 118 3.24 6.00 -9.16
CA ASP A 118 2.01 5.55 -8.48
C ASP A 118 1.05 4.77 -9.39
N ASN A 119 1.53 4.33 -10.55
CA ASN A 119 0.73 3.60 -11.52
C ASN A 119 1.45 2.36 -12.11
N LEU A 120 2.35 1.75 -11.32
CA LEU A 120 3.05 0.54 -11.74
C LEU A 120 2.15 -0.69 -11.57
N SER A 121 2.26 -1.65 -12.49
CA SER A 121 1.51 -2.89 -12.42
C SER A 121 1.73 -3.62 -11.10
N PRO A 122 0.68 -4.10 -10.42
CA PRO A 122 0.86 -4.92 -9.21
C PRO A 122 1.32 -6.35 -9.52
N VAL A 123 1.30 -6.77 -10.78
CA VAL A 123 1.82 -8.08 -11.20
C VAL A 123 3.30 -7.98 -11.41
N VAL A 124 4.06 -8.76 -10.64
CA VAL A 124 5.52 -8.79 -10.65
C VAL A 124 6.02 -10.20 -10.97
N THR A 125 7.23 -10.29 -11.55
CA THR A 125 7.88 -11.57 -11.77
C THR A 125 8.59 -12.01 -10.52
N VAL A 126 8.55 -13.29 -10.23
CA VAL A 126 9.29 -13.90 -9.12
C VAL A 126 10.80 -14.01 -9.42
N GLU A 127 11.27 -13.64 -10.61
CA GLU A 127 12.71 -13.45 -10.89
C GLU A 127 13.36 -12.39 -9.97
N GLN A 128 12.58 -11.49 -9.44
CA GLN A 128 12.98 -10.69 -8.29
C GLN A 128 13.04 -11.53 -7.00
N ASN A 129 12.55 -12.78 -7.00
CA ASN A 129 12.48 -13.73 -5.89
C ASN A 129 12.62 -15.22 -6.32
N PHE A 130 13.53 -15.58 -7.20
CA PHE A 130 14.01 -16.95 -7.44
C PHE A 130 13.20 -17.92 -8.31
N ASP A 131 12.01 -17.59 -8.83
CA ASP A 131 11.29 -18.50 -9.75
C ASP A 131 10.53 -17.73 -10.85
N ARG A 132 10.26 -18.39 -11.99
CA ARG A 132 9.67 -17.78 -13.20
C ARG A 132 8.16 -17.48 -13.12
N ASN A 133 7.55 -17.60 -11.95
CA ASN A 133 6.11 -17.44 -11.77
C ASN A 133 5.75 -15.97 -11.50
N MET A 134 4.58 -15.56 -11.97
CA MET A 134 4.05 -14.22 -11.75
C MET A 134 3.24 -14.21 -10.45
N MET A 135 3.37 -13.12 -9.68
CA MET A 135 2.60 -12.92 -8.46
C MET A 135 2.06 -11.50 -8.35
N LEU A 136 1.02 -11.32 -7.57
CA LEU A 136 0.65 -9.99 -7.08
C LEU A 136 1.65 -9.55 -6.02
N ARG A 137 2.20 -8.33 -6.15
CA ARG A 137 3.22 -7.84 -5.22
C ARG A 137 2.72 -7.81 -3.78
N ALA A 138 3.49 -8.37 -2.89
CA ALA A 138 3.24 -8.30 -1.45
C ALA A 138 3.79 -7.01 -0.82
N HIS A 139 4.63 -6.28 -1.54
CA HIS A 139 5.25 -5.03 -1.12
C HIS A 139 5.56 -4.16 -2.34
N THR A 140 5.43 -2.84 -2.20
CA THR A 140 5.78 -1.91 -3.29
C THR A 140 7.27 -1.91 -3.59
N SER A 141 8.13 -2.30 -2.65
CA SER A 141 9.59 -2.45 -2.84
C SER A 141 9.98 -3.38 -4.01
N ALA A 142 9.07 -4.24 -4.48
CA ALA A 142 9.30 -5.07 -5.68
C ALA A 142 9.72 -4.25 -6.91
N HIS A 143 9.36 -2.97 -6.98
CA HIS A 143 9.72 -2.07 -8.08
C HIS A 143 10.98 -1.22 -7.83
N GLN A 144 11.53 -1.22 -6.62
CA GLN A 144 12.70 -0.38 -6.30
C GLN A 144 13.90 -0.71 -7.21
N ALA A 145 14.17 -1.99 -7.40
CA ALA A 145 15.28 -2.45 -8.23
C ALA A 145 15.18 -1.95 -9.69
N GLU A 146 13.98 -1.99 -10.27
CA GLU A 146 13.72 -1.49 -11.63
C GLU A 146 13.93 0.01 -11.72
N LEU A 147 13.40 0.78 -10.77
CA LEU A 147 13.51 2.24 -10.73
C LEU A 147 14.96 2.69 -10.53
N VAL A 148 15.72 2.05 -9.63
CA VAL A 148 17.16 2.32 -9.45
C VAL A 148 17.95 1.96 -10.71
N ARG A 149 17.67 0.80 -11.33
CA ARG A 149 18.32 0.39 -12.60
C ARG A 149 18.04 1.37 -13.74
N SER A 150 16.87 2.03 -13.74
CA SER A 150 16.55 3.08 -14.71
C SER A 150 17.30 4.40 -14.49
N GLY A 151 18.13 4.49 -13.43
CA GLY A 151 18.97 5.65 -13.11
C GLY A 151 18.35 6.64 -12.13
N LEU A 152 17.25 6.28 -11.47
CA LEU A 152 16.62 7.16 -10.48
C LEU A 152 17.32 7.06 -9.12
N ASP A 153 17.68 8.22 -8.56
CA ASP A 153 18.33 8.34 -7.26
C ASP A 153 17.42 8.85 -6.15
N ALA A 154 16.28 9.44 -6.51
CA ALA A 154 15.28 9.90 -5.55
C ALA A 154 13.88 9.75 -6.14
N PHE A 155 13.05 8.92 -5.50
CA PHE A 155 11.70 8.68 -5.97
C PHE A 155 10.76 8.30 -4.83
N LEU A 156 9.47 8.56 -5.06
CA LEU A 156 8.36 8.07 -4.27
C LEU A 156 7.62 7.03 -5.10
N LEU A 157 7.22 5.96 -4.47
CA LEU A 157 6.52 4.84 -5.09
C LEU A 157 5.25 4.58 -4.28
N ALA A 158 4.09 4.52 -4.94
CA ALA A 158 2.83 4.19 -4.27
C ALA A 158 2.05 3.13 -5.06
N GLY A 159 1.33 2.27 -4.36
CA GLY A 159 0.50 1.27 -4.99
C GLY A 159 -0.15 0.29 -4.03
N ASP A 160 -1.07 -0.47 -4.58
CA ASP A 160 -1.74 -1.58 -3.93
C ASP A 160 -0.78 -2.76 -3.69
N VAL A 161 -0.95 -3.44 -2.58
CA VAL A 161 -0.22 -4.66 -2.21
C VAL A 161 -1.18 -5.72 -1.71
N TYR A 162 -0.76 -6.99 -1.81
CA TYR A 162 -1.61 -8.16 -1.63
C TYR A 162 -0.95 -9.12 -0.66
N ARG A 163 -1.61 -9.37 0.48
CA ARG A 163 -1.10 -10.28 1.52
C ARG A 163 -2.22 -11.11 2.11
N ARG A 164 -1.90 -12.33 2.48
CA ARG A 164 -2.75 -13.12 3.38
C ARG A 164 -2.54 -12.57 4.79
N ASP A 165 -3.63 -12.29 5.49
CA ASP A 165 -3.57 -11.60 6.76
C ASP A 165 -4.76 -11.98 7.64
N GLU A 166 -4.70 -11.62 8.92
CA GLU A 166 -5.80 -11.72 9.88
C GLU A 166 -7.05 -10.96 9.40
N ILE A 167 -8.18 -11.25 10.05
CA ILE A 167 -9.46 -10.55 9.79
C ILE A 167 -9.84 -9.75 11.01
N ASP A 168 -9.62 -8.44 10.94
CA ASP A 168 -10.06 -7.47 11.93
C ASP A 168 -10.33 -6.09 11.27
N ALA A 169 -10.57 -5.07 12.11
CA ALA A 169 -10.86 -3.73 11.62
C ALA A 169 -9.66 -3.02 10.98
N SER A 170 -8.43 -3.52 11.16
CA SER A 170 -7.18 -2.89 10.72
C SER A 170 -6.42 -3.67 9.65
N HIS A 171 -6.79 -4.96 9.40
CA HIS A 171 -6.12 -5.82 8.44
C HIS A 171 -7.06 -6.16 7.27
N TYR A 172 -6.53 -6.06 6.07
CA TYR A 172 -7.25 -6.35 4.83
C TYR A 172 -6.27 -6.91 3.78
N PRO A 173 -6.69 -7.90 2.97
CA PRO A 173 -5.77 -8.60 2.06
C PRO A 173 -5.25 -7.73 0.92
N VAL A 174 -5.87 -6.60 0.66
CA VAL A 174 -5.45 -5.60 -0.32
C VAL A 174 -5.40 -4.24 0.35
N PHE A 175 -4.23 -3.68 0.45
CA PHE A 175 -4.01 -2.35 1.03
C PHE A 175 -2.98 -1.57 0.21
N HIS A 176 -2.70 -0.33 0.57
CA HIS A 176 -1.85 0.54 -0.23
C HIS A 176 -0.65 0.99 0.59
N GLN A 177 0.51 0.92 -0.04
CA GLN A 177 1.76 1.42 0.53
C GLN A 177 2.26 2.62 -0.25
N MET A 178 3.00 3.48 0.44
CA MET A 178 3.86 4.48 -0.18
C MET A 178 5.27 4.35 0.37
N GLU A 179 6.24 4.39 -0.52
CA GLU A 179 7.66 4.28 -0.19
C GLU A 179 8.42 5.48 -0.74
N GLY A 180 9.57 5.74 -0.15
CA GLY A 180 10.55 6.66 -0.69
C GLY A 180 11.94 6.07 -0.65
N VAL A 181 12.70 6.35 -1.70
CA VAL A 181 14.11 5.96 -1.84
C VAL A 181 14.93 7.20 -2.14
N ARG A 182 16.09 7.31 -1.52
CA ARG A 182 17.09 8.31 -1.85
C ARG A 182 18.49 7.72 -1.82
N LEU A 183 19.19 7.84 -2.92
CA LEU A 183 20.58 7.40 -3.08
C LEU A 183 21.51 8.61 -3.15
N PHE A 184 22.71 8.42 -2.65
CA PHE A 184 23.76 9.46 -2.62
C PHE A 184 25.05 8.92 -3.26
N THR A 185 25.66 9.74 -4.08
CA THR A 185 27.06 9.59 -4.46
C THR A 185 27.98 10.14 -3.35
N ASN A 186 29.27 9.80 -3.40
CA ASN A 186 30.26 10.32 -2.46
C ASN A 186 30.21 11.86 -2.37
N HIS A 187 30.20 12.51 -3.51
CA HIS A 187 30.14 13.98 -3.58
C HIS A 187 28.85 14.54 -2.98
N GLN A 188 27.68 13.95 -3.29
CA GLN A 188 26.40 14.44 -2.75
C GLN A 188 26.33 14.34 -1.24
N LEU A 189 26.91 13.29 -0.66
CA LEU A 189 26.85 13.07 0.79
C LEU A 189 27.84 13.96 1.56
N PHE A 190 29.06 14.12 1.05
CA PHE A 190 30.15 14.76 1.79
C PHE A 190 30.46 16.19 1.37
N SER A 191 29.90 16.72 0.27
CA SER A 191 30.22 18.06 -0.25
C SER A 191 29.99 19.21 0.73
N LYS A 192 29.15 19.02 1.74
CA LYS A 192 28.85 20.00 2.79
C LYS A 192 29.55 19.72 4.13
N VAL A 193 30.35 18.67 4.17
CA VAL A 193 31.08 18.26 5.38
C VAL A 193 32.47 18.89 5.35
N HIS A 194 32.93 19.39 6.49
CA HIS A 194 34.29 19.90 6.60
C HIS A 194 35.31 18.76 6.37
N ASN A 195 36.27 18.92 5.48
CA ASN A 195 37.18 17.90 4.97
C ASN A 195 36.47 16.67 4.38
N GLY A 196 35.30 16.87 3.75
CA GLY A 196 34.49 15.81 3.17
C GLY A 196 35.14 15.11 1.98
N GLU A 197 36.14 15.74 1.32
CA GLU A 197 36.94 15.14 0.25
C GLU A 197 37.77 13.95 0.71
N ASP A 198 38.13 13.87 1.99
CA ASP A 198 38.88 12.78 2.60
C ASP A 198 38.00 11.62 3.00
N LEU A 199 36.67 11.79 2.94
CA LEU A 199 35.68 10.78 3.34
C LEU A 199 35.22 9.92 2.16
N SER A 200 34.89 8.66 2.45
CA SER A 200 34.39 7.71 1.47
C SER A 200 33.12 7.03 1.95
N LEU A 201 32.20 6.72 0.99
CA LEU A 201 31.01 5.91 1.28
C LEU A 201 31.39 4.52 1.77
N PHE A 202 32.50 3.99 1.30
CA PHE A 202 32.89 2.59 1.50
C PHE A 202 34.27 2.46 2.13
N GLU A 203 34.42 1.44 2.95
CA GLU A 203 35.69 1.04 3.54
C GLU A 203 36.10 -0.37 3.10
N ARG A 204 37.38 -0.69 3.17
CA ARG A 204 37.90 -2.02 2.86
C ARG A 204 38.13 -2.81 4.16
N GLY A 205 37.71 -4.09 4.16
CA GLY A 205 37.94 -4.99 5.29
C GLY A 205 37.10 -4.68 6.55
N GLY A 206 36.02 -3.90 6.39
CA GLY A 206 35.07 -3.64 7.45
C GLY A 206 34.29 -4.89 7.86
N ARG A 207 33.60 -4.78 9.00
CA ARG A 207 32.72 -5.83 9.54
C ARG A 207 31.31 -5.29 9.70
N ARG A 208 30.32 -6.18 9.55
CA ARG A 208 28.94 -5.87 9.88
C ARG A 208 28.81 -5.65 11.40
N THR A 209 28.19 -4.57 11.76
CA THR A 209 27.89 -4.21 13.15
C THR A 209 26.43 -3.78 13.23
N PRO A 210 25.82 -3.61 14.40
CA PRO A 210 24.47 -3.08 14.51
C PRO A 210 24.29 -1.71 13.81
N GLN A 211 25.37 -0.94 13.63
CA GLN A 211 25.33 0.42 13.08
C GLN A 211 25.65 0.50 11.59
N LYS A 212 26.26 -0.53 10.97
CA LYS A 212 26.65 -0.48 9.56
C LYS A 212 26.86 -1.85 8.93
N GLN A 213 26.77 -1.90 7.62
CA GLN A 213 27.13 -3.06 6.79
C GLN A 213 28.65 -3.16 6.62
N GLU A 214 29.13 -4.29 6.15
CA GLU A 214 30.56 -4.65 6.06
C GLU A 214 31.35 -3.62 5.22
N THR A 215 30.77 -3.20 4.11
CA THR A 215 31.45 -2.33 3.12
C THR A 215 31.27 -0.85 3.38
N HIS A 216 30.33 -0.45 4.20
CA HIS A 216 30.01 0.96 4.44
C HIS A 216 30.99 1.58 5.46
N SER A 217 31.39 2.83 5.25
CA SER A 217 32.04 3.62 6.31
C SER A 217 30.99 4.06 7.35
N LEU A 218 31.42 4.16 8.59
CA LEU A 218 30.52 4.55 9.69
C LEU A 218 30.05 6.00 9.53
N GLU A 219 30.90 6.87 9.02
CA GLU A 219 30.61 8.28 8.75
C GLU A 219 29.52 8.42 7.69
N ALA A 220 29.60 7.65 6.60
CA ALA A 220 28.61 7.66 5.54
C ALA A 220 27.24 7.17 6.06
N VAL A 221 27.20 6.07 6.79
CA VAL A 221 25.95 5.54 7.36
C VAL A 221 25.29 6.52 8.31
N LYS A 222 26.06 7.16 9.21
CA LYS A 222 25.52 8.16 10.13
C LYS A 222 24.94 9.37 9.45
N LEU A 223 25.54 9.84 8.34
CA LEU A 223 25.01 10.94 7.56
C LEU A 223 23.72 10.56 6.82
N VAL A 224 23.68 9.36 6.24
CA VAL A 224 22.48 8.82 5.58
C VAL A 224 21.36 8.59 6.61
N GLU A 225 21.66 8.04 7.77
CA GLU A 225 20.72 7.88 8.87
C GLU A 225 20.16 9.21 9.36
N PHE A 226 21.04 10.22 9.51
CA PHE A 226 20.63 11.57 9.90
C PHE A 226 19.69 12.21 8.87
N ASP A 227 20.02 12.13 7.57
CA ASP A 227 19.16 12.64 6.47
C ASP A 227 17.81 11.92 6.47
N LEU A 228 17.81 10.58 6.62
CA LEU A 228 16.60 9.76 6.72
C LEU A 228 15.73 10.19 7.89
N LYS A 229 16.28 10.19 9.11
CA LYS A 229 15.53 10.52 10.32
C LYS A 229 15.00 11.95 10.29
N GLN A 230 15.80 12.91 9.80
CA GLN A 230 15.34 14.27 9.65
C GLN A 230 14.20 14.40 8.62
N THR A 231 14.32 13.71 7.48
CA THR A 231 13.31 13.69 6.42
C THR A 231 11.97 13.17 6.95
N LEU A 232 12.02 12.03 7.64
CA LEU A 232 10.81 11.36 8.14
C LEU A 232 10.19 12.06 9.36
N THR A 233 11.00 12.62 10.25
CA THR A 233 10.49 13.44 11.34
C THR A 233 9.72 14.65 10.82
N ARG A 234 10.26 15.33 9.78
CA ARG A 234 9.56 16.45 9.14
C ARG A 234 8.26 16.03 8.47
N LEU A 235 8.25 14.88 7.79
CA LEU A 235 7.04 14.33 7.18
C LEU A 235 5.97 14.07 8.24
N VAL A 236 6.34 13.41 9.33
CA VAL A 236 5.41 13.06 10.41
C VAL A 236 4.89 14.32 11.11
N SER A 237 5.75 15.29 11.41
CA SER A 237 5.31 16.57 11.97
C SER A 237 4.37 17.33 11.03
N TYR A 238 4.57 17.24 9.72
CA TYR A 238 3.65 17.82 8.75
C TYR A 238 2.29 17.13 8.70
N LEU A 239 2.24 15.80 8.88
CA LEU A 239 0.99 15.03 8.82
C LEU A 239 0.19 15.11 10.12
N PHE A 240 0.86 15.02 11.28
CA PHE A 240 0.25 14.90 12.62
C PHE A 240 0.24 16.21 13.42
N GLY A 241 0.99 17.21 12.97
CA GLY A 241 1.18 18.48 13.68
C GLY A 241 2.58 18.62 14.27
N ALA A 242 3.01 19.86 14.49
CA ALA A 242 4.37 20.17 14.93
C ALA A 242 4.74 19.62 16.31
N ASP A 243 3.72 19.46 17.18
CA ASP A 243 3.90 19.02 18.58
C ASP A 243 3.80 17.49 18.74
N VAL A 244 3.77 16.72 17.65
CA VAL A 244 3.69 15.27 17.72
C VAL A 244 4.95 14.69 18.37
N GLU A 245 4.76 13.88 19.42
CA GLU A 245 5.86 13.13 20.03
C GLU A 245 6.25 11.96 19.12
N VAL A 246 7.55 11.84 18.82
CA VAL A 246 8.09 10.76 17.99
C VAL A 246 9.15 9.97 18.76
N ARG A 247 9.27 8.68 18.47
CA ARG A 247 10.39 7.86 18.90
C ARG A 247 10.87 6.96 17.78
N TRP A 248 12.14 6.62 17.83
CA TRP A 248 12.79 5.70 16.92
C TRP A 248 13.05 4.38 17.64
N VAL A 249 12.66 3.30 17.01
CA VAL A 249 12.84 1.94 17.54
C VAL A 249 13.73 1.17 16.58
N ASP A 250 14.79 0.56 17.08
CA ASP A 250 15.64 -0.33 16.29
C ASP A 250 14.86 -1.61 15.97
N CYS A 251 14.90 -2.00 14.69
CA CYS A 251 14.19 -3.18 14.21
C CYS A 251 15.01 -3.93 13.16
N TYR A 252 14.44 -4.93 12.55
CA TYR A 252 15.03 -5.67 11.45
C TYR A 252 14.09 -5.73 10.24
N PHE A 253 14.61 -5.30 9.09
CA PHE A 253 13.99 -5.54 7.79
C PHE A 253 15.00 -6.21 6.85
N PRO A 254 14.57 -7.13 5.98
CA PRO A 254 15.50 -7.87 5.11
C PRO A 254 16.17 -7.01 4.03
N PHE A 255 15.68 -5.79 3.80
CA PHE A 255 16.14 -4.92 2.71
C PHE A 255 17.00 -3.74 3.18
N THR A 256 17.15 -3.57 4.50
CA THR A 256 17.85 -2.42 5.11
C THR A 256 18.68 -2.84 6.31
N HIS A 257 19.83 -2.16 6.52
CA HIS A 257 20.64 -2.26 7.72
C HIS A 257 21.56 -1.05 7.89
N PRO A 258 21.51 -0.32 9.01
CA PRO A 258 20.55 -0.45 10.11
C PRO A 258 19.11 -0.14 9.69
N SER A 259 18.16 -0.68 10.48
CA SER A 259 16.73 -0.54 10.24
C SER A 259 16.03 0.04 11.45
N PHE A 260 15.00 0.85 11.22
CA PHE A 260 14.27 1.57 12.25
C PHE A 260 12.77 1.59 11.94
N GLU A 261 11.99 1.63 13.00
CA GLU A 261 10.59 2.05 12.97
C GLU A 261 10.46 3.46 13.56
N LEU A 262 9.64 4.27 12.94
CA LEU A 262 9.21 5.54 13.52
C LEU A 262 7.82 5.38 14.08
N GLU A 263 7.72 5.62 15.38
CA GLU A 263 6.44 5.63 16.08
C GLU A 263 6.06 7.05 16.52
N VAL A 264 4.76 7.31 16.55
CA VAL A 264 4.18 8.54 17.07
C VAL A 264 3.32 8.24 18.29
N ARG A 265 3.24 9.21 19.21
CA ARG A 265 2.28 9.16 20.30
C ARG A 265 0.96 9.75 19.84
N PHE A 266 -0.03 8.90 19.67
CA PHE A 266 -1.36 9.31 19.25
C PHE A 266 -2.41 8.80 20.23
N GLN A 267 -3.29 9.71 20.72
CA GLN A 267 -4.31 9.41 21.73
C GLN A 267 -3.77 8.67 22.98
N GLY A 268 -2.53 8.99 23.38
CA GLY A 268 -1.89 8.42 24.56
C GLY A 268 -1.11 7.11 24.34
N ASN A 269 -1.25 6.49 23.16
CA ASN A 269 -0.54 5.25 22.80
C ASN A 269 0.56 5.50 21.78
N TRP A 270 1.60 4.68 21.81
CA TRP A 270 2.60 4.63 20.75
C TRP A 270 2.08 3.80 19.58
N MET A 271 2.23 4.32 18.40
CA MET A 271 1.80 3.70 17.16
C MET A 271 2.90 3.78 16.12
N GLU A 272 3.24 2.65 15.54
CA GLU A 272 4.11 2.56 14.36
C GLU A 272 3.46 3.27 13.17
N VAL A 273 4.22 4.18 12.54
CA VAL A 273 3.81 4.93 11.34
C VAL A 273 4.47 4.37 10.10
N LEU A 274 5.78 4.05 10.20
CA LEU A 274 6.57 3.61 9.08
C LEU A 274 7.81 2.82 9.52
N GLY A 275 8.25 1.94 8.61
CA GLY A 275 9.55 1.30 8.69
C GLY A 275 10.53 1.93 7.71
N CYS A 276 11.82 1.97 8.06
CA CYS A 276 12.86 2.56 7.21
C CYS A 276 14.25 2.05 7.56
N GLY A 277 15.24 2.41 6.73
CA GLY A 277 16.64 2.10 7.03
C GLY A 277 17.60 2.43 5.89
N VAL A 278 18.85 2.14 6.12
CA VAL A 278 19.90 2.22 5.10
C VAL A 278 19.80 0.98 4.22
N MET A 279 19.66 1.18 2.90
CA MET A 279 19.47 0.08 1.96
C MET A 279 20.63 -0.92 2.00
N GLU A 280 20.34 -2.21 1.90
CA GLU A 280 21.37 -3.24 1.78
C GLU A 280 22.19 -3.02 0.51
N GLN A 281 23.51 -2.98 0.66
CA GLN A 281 24.43 -2.71 -0.45
C GLN A 281 24.35 -3.76 -1.52
N GLU A 282 24.04 -4.99 -1.16
CA GLU A 282 23.88 -6.10 -2.11
C GLU A 282 22.74 -5.82 -3.12
N LEU A 283 21.63 -5.22 -2.66
CA LEU A 283 20.54 -4.79 -3.55
C LEU A 283 21.02 -3.73 -4.53
N LEU A 284 21.77 -2.72 -4.07
CA LEU A 284 22.31 -1.66 -4.92
C LEU A 284 23.32 -2.21 -5.93
N ASN A 285 24.15 -3.17 -5.52
CA ASN A 285 25.10 -3.87 -6.40
C ASN A 285 24.38 -4.63 -7.51
N SER A 286 23.27 -5.30 -7.20
CA SER A 286 22.51 -6.11 -8.17
C SER A 286 21.86 -5.28 -9.28
N VAL A 287 21.69 -3.98 -9.07
CA VAL A 287 21.04 -3.05 -10.03
C VAL A 287 22.00 -2.04 -10.65
N GLY A 288 23.32 -2.19 -10.44
CA GLY A 288 24.35 -1.33 -11.03
C GLY A 288 24.58 -0.01 -10.28
N ALA A 289 24.10 0.12 -9.05
CA ALA A 289 24.29 1.29 -8.19
C ALA A 289 25.35 1.07 -7.10
N GLN A 290 26.38 0.28 -7.39
CA GLN A 290 27.44 -0.14 -6.46
C GLN A 290 28.28 1.01 -5.89
N ASN A 291 28.26 2.19 -6.52
CA ASN A 291 28.96 3.39 -6.10
C ASN A 291 28.08 4.37 -5.31
N LYS A 292 26.89 3.94 -4.90
CA LYS A 292 25.92 4.76 -4.16
C LYS A 292 25.55 4.08 -2.84
N LEU A 293 25.16 4.91 -1.89
CA LEU A 293 24.61 4.52 -0.60
C LEU A 293 23.35 5.33 -0.37
N GLY A 294 22.33 4.74 0.26
CA GLY A 294 21.10 5.48 0.43
C GLY A 294 20.16 4.85 1.43
N TRP A 295 18.99 5.46 1.53
CA TRP A 295 17.95 5.02 2.44
C TRP A 295 16.63 4.74 1.71
N ALA A 296 15.80 3.92 2.35
CA ALA A 296 14.42 3.68 1.97
C ALA A 296 13.51 3.75 3.20
N PHE A 297 12.25 4.14 2.96
CA PHE A 297 11.17 4.01 3.95
C PHE A 297 9.90 3.49 3.27
N GLY A 298 9.02 2.86 4.08
CA GLY A 298 7.71 2.41 3.63
C GLY A 298 6.65 2.67 4.71
N LEU A 299 5.46 3.08 4.28
CA LEU A 299 4.30 3.33 5.14
C LEU A 299 3.01 2.82 4.51
N GLY A 300 2.04 2.43 5.35
CA GLY A 300 0.69 2.05 4.95
C GLY A 300 -0.22 3.27 4.85
N LEU A 301 -0.85 3.48 3.68
CA LEU A 301 -1.74 4.64 3.48
C LEU A 301 -3.03 4.50 4.29
N GLU A 302 -3.58 3.29 4.41
CA GLU A 302 -4.78 2.99 5.20
C GLU A 302 -4.57 3.32 6.68
N ARG A 303 -3.47 2.87 7.28
CA ARG A 303 -3.15 3.14 8.69
C ARG A 303 -3.11 4.64 8.97
N LEU A 304 -2.44 5.41 8.11
CA LEU A 304 -2.42 6.87 8.21
C LEU A 304 -3.80 7.49 8.06
N ALA A 305 -4.58 7.06 7.06
CA ALA A 305 -5.91 7.60 6.82
C ALA A 305 -6.89 7.25 7.95
N MET A 306 -6.82 6.03 8.50
CA MET A 306 -7.64 5.62 9.65
C MET A 306 -7.39 6.52 10.86
N VAL A 307 -6.13 6.82 11.13
CA VAL A 307 -5.74 7.66 12.27
C VAL A 307 -6.07 9.13 12.03
N LEU A 308 -5.62 9.70 10.92
CA LEU A 308 -5.75 11.12 10.63
C LEU A 308 -7.19 11.56 10.36
N TYR A 309 -8.01 10.65 9.83
CA TYR A 309 -9.42 10.94 9.51
C TYR A 309 -10.41 10.23 10.44
N SER A 310 -9.94 9.50 11.45
CA SER A 310 -10.78 8.76 12.41
C SER A 310 -11.69 7.72 11.72
N ILE A 311 -11.18 7.03 10.71
CA ILE A 311 -11.89 5.95 10.02
C ILE A 311 -11.73 4.67 10.85
N PRO A 312 -12.81 4.05 11.35
CA PRO A 312 -12.72 3.00 12.35
C PRO A 312 -12.45 1.59 11.78
N ASP A 313 -12.63 1.40 10.47
CA ASP A 313 -12.57 0.08 9.84
C ASP A 313 -12.00 0.18 8.43
N ILE A 314 -10.99 -0.64 8.14
CA ILE A 314 -10.27 -0.66 6.86
C ILE A 314 -11.17 -1.02 5.66
N ARG A 315 -12.25 -1.77 5.88
CA ARG A 315 -13.22 -2.14 4.84
C ARG A 315 -13.94 -0.93 4.24
N LEU A 316 -14.05 0.18 5.00
CA LEU A 316 -14.67 1.43 4.53
C LEU A 316 -13.95 2.03 3.32
N PHE A 317 -12.64 1.82 3.18
CA PHE A 317 -11.93 2.30 1.99
C PHE A 317 -12.42 1.66 0.69
N TRP A 318 -13.05 0.48 0.77
CA TRP A 318 -13.60 -0.23 -0.38
C TRP A 318 -15.08 0.05 -0.61
N SER A 319 -15.70 0.89 0.24
CA SER A 319 -17.10 1.29 0.09
C SER A 319 -17.28 2.21 -1.12
N GLU A 320 -18.34 1.97 -1.88
CA GLU A 320 -18.82 2.83 -2.97
C GLU A 320 -19.95 3.76 -2.50
N ASP A 321 -20.26 3.76 -1.19
CA ASP A 321 -21.31 4.61 -0.62
C ASP A 321 -20.94 6.09 -0.73
N GLU A 322 -21.73 6.84 -1.47
CA GLU A 322 -21.56 8.28 -1.63
C GLU A 322 -21.61 9.05 -0.31
N ARG A 323 -22.28 8.53 0.72
CA ARG A 323 -22.32 9.14 2.06
C ARG A 323 -20.96 9.06 2.76
N PHE A 324 -20.17 8.02 2.46
CA PHE A 324 -18.77 7.91 2.89
C PHE A 324 -17.87 8.83 2.03
N LEU A 325 -17.87 8.63 0.71
CA LEU A 325 -16.93 9.29 -0.19
C LEU A 325 -17.07 10.82 -0.21
N LYS A 326 -18.31 11.35 -0.11
CA LYS A 326 -18.53 12.80 -0.13
C LYS A 326 -17.92 13.55 1.06
N GLN A 327 -17.66 12.86 2.19
CA GLN A 327 -17.02 13.47 3.36
C GLN A 327 -15.58 13.89 3.09
N PHE A 328 -14.95 13.27 2.09
CA PHE A 328 -13.55 13.51 1.69
C PHE A 328 -13.44 14.43 0.46
N ARG A 329 -14.54 14.95 -0.08
CA ARG A 329 -14.54 15.93 -1.17
C ARG A 329 -14.19 17.31 -0.66
N VAL A 330 -12.91 17.52 -0.40
CA VAL A 330 -12.35 18.78 0.09
C VAL A 330 -11.82 19.63 -1.07
N GLN A 331 -11.78 20.97 -0.89
CA GLN A 331 -11.20 21.89 -1.86
C GLN A 331 -9.68 21.96 -1.74
N ASP A 332 -9.16 21.75 -0.53
CA ASP A 332 -7.73 21.75 -0.22
C ASP A 332 -7.38 20.43 0.47
N ILE A 333 -6.33 19.75 0.00
CA ILE A 333 -5.84 18.50 0.57
C ILE A 333 -5.38 18.65 2.05
N HIS A 334 -5.14 19.87 2.51
CA HIS A 334 -4.75 20.19 3.89
C HIS A 334 -5.95 20.40 4.81
N GLN A 335 -7.16 20.50 4.26
CA GLN A 335 -8.35 20.69 5.06
C GLN A 335 -8.52 19.53 6.04
N PRO A 336 -8.71 19.81 7.35
CA PRO A 336 -9.00 18.75 8.32
C PRO A 336 -10.31 18.04 7.97
N VAL A 337 -10.25 16.72 7.94
CA VAL A 337 -11.41 15.85 7.77
C VAL A 337 -11.50 14.93 8.97
N CYS A 338 -12.69 14.82 9.57
CA CYS A 338 -12.97 13.82 10.59
C CYS A 338 -14.19 13.03 10.13
N PHE A 339 -13.99 11.73 9.90
CA PHE A 339 -15.05 10.85 9.44
C PHE A 339 -16.19 10.79 10.44
N GLN A 340 -17.39 10.96 9.95
CA GLN A 340 -18.63 10.79 10.71
C GLN A 340 -19.27 9.46 10.32
N ALA A 341 -19.47 8.59 11.30
CA ALA A 341 -20.09 7.29 11.07
C ALA A 341 -21.49 7.45 10.46
N LEU A 342 -21.78 6.69 9.43
CA LEU A 342 -23.06 6.73 8.71
C LEU A 342 -24.21 6.22 9.59
N SER A 343 -23.98 5.09 10.27
CA SER A 343 -24.81 4.55 11.32
C SER A 343 -24.06 3.41 12.04
N LYS A 344 -24.58 2.97 13.18
CA LYS A 344 -24.04 1.79 13.90
C LYS A 344 -24.96 0.60 13.62
N TYR A 345 -24.57 -0.25 12.70
CA TYR A 345 -25.26 -1.52 12.45
C TYR A 345 -24.81 -2.57 13.47
N PRO A 346 -25.72 -3.31 14.11
CA PRO A 346 -25.34 -4.30 15.11
C PRO A 346 -24.58 -5.48 14.46
N PRO A 347 -23.52 -5.98 15.11
CA PRO A 347 -22.84 -7.19 14.67
C PRO A 347 -23.65 -8.43 15.03
N LEU A 348 -23.47 -9.49 14.28
CA LEU A 348 -23.93 -10.85 14.60
C LEU A 348 -22.71 -11.72 14.87
N HIS A 349 -22.79 -12.63 15.85
CA HIS A 349 -21.69 -13.47 16.28
C HIS A 349 -22.05 -14.93 16.09
N ASN A 350 -21.20 -15.69 15.41
CA ASN A 350 -21.30 -17.14 15.34
C ASN A 350 -19.96 -17.76 15.65
N ASP A 351 -19.97 -18.89 16.33
CA ASP A 351 -18.76 -19.64 16.67
C ASP A 351 -18.67 -20.90 15.80
N ILE A 352 -17.47 -21.21 15.32
CA ILE A 352 -17.16 -22.44 14.59
C ILE A 352 -16.11 -23.22 15.37
N SER A 353 -16.38 -24.51 15.65
CA SER A 353 -15.47 -25.40 16.36
C SER A 353 -15.15 -26.63 15.52
N PHE A 354 -13.89 -27.02 15.48
CA PHE A 354 -13.49 -28.23 14.77
C PHE A 354 -12.25 -28.89 15.37
N TRP A 355 -12.09 -30.18 15.11
CA TRP A 355 -10.86 -30.92 15.36
C TRP A 355 -9.88 -30.70 14.22
N LEU A 356 -8.61 -30.45 14.57
CA LEU A 356 -7.54 -30.33 13.59
C LEU A 356 -7.23 -31.71 12.95
N PRO A 357 -6.72 -31.74 11.71
CA PRO A 357 -6.27 -32.98 11.07
C PRO A 357 -5.19 -33.67 11.91
N ASP A 358 -5.19 -35.02 11.90
CA ASP A 358 -4.13 -35.78 12.57
C ASP A 358 -2.82 -35.61 11.78
N THR A 359 -1.80 -35.05 12.42
CA THR A 359 -0.47 -34.73 11.82
C THR A 359 0.31 -35.96 11.34
N LYS A 360 -0.21 -37.17 11.57
CA LYS A 360 0.47 -38.42 11.20
C LYS A 360 0.24 -38.86 9.74
N ASP A 361 -0.83 -38.41 9.11
CA ASP A 361 -1.27 -38.91 7.79
C ASP A 361 -1.29 -37.84 6.68
N SER A 362 -1.08 -36.55 6.98
CA SER A 362 -1.14 -35.47 5.98
C SER A 362 0.18 -34.70 5.92
N GLN A 363 0.71 -34.52 4.71
CA GLN A 363 1.84 -33.62 4.42
C GLN A 363 1.47 -32.13 4.59
N GLU A 364 0.19 -31.81 4.75
CA GLU A 364 -0.31 -30.43 4.92
C GLU A 364 -0.72 -30.20 6.38
N SER A 365 0.01 -29.35 7.07
CA SER A 365 -0.34 -28.89 8.41
C SER A 365 -1.36 -27.75 8.31
N PHE A 366 -2.49 -27.83 9.03
CA PHE A 366 -3.43 -26.72 9.19
C PHE A 366 -2.69 -25.44 9.64
N THR A 367 -2.88 -24.35 8.93
CA THR A 367 -2.46 -23.01 9.35
C THR A 367 -3.65 -22.10 9.61
N GLU A 368 -3.52 -21.15 10.54
CA GLU A 368 -4.58 -20.16 10.79
C GLU A 368 -4.83 -19.28 9.57
N ASN A 369 -3.78 -18.97 8.82
CA ASN A 369 -3.89 -18.19 7.59
C ASN A 369 -4.74 -18.88 6.52
N ASP A 370 -4.71 -20.22 6.43
CA ASP A 370 -5.55 -20.95 5.50
C ASP A 370 -7.03 -20.84 5.92
N PHE A 371 -7.30 -20.91 7.23
CA PHE A 371 -8.65 -20.70 7.76
C PHE A 371 -9.13 -19.26 7.53
N TYR A 372 -8.30 -18.25 7.77
CA TYR A 372 -8.66 -16.86 7.50
C TYR A 372 -8.92 -16.62 6.01
N GLU A 373 -8.11 -17.20 5.12
CA GLU A 373 -8.31 -17.10 3.67
C GLU A 373 -9.65 -17.72 3.24
N LEU A 374 -9.97 -18.90 3.77
CA LEU A 374 -11.24 -19.58 3.51
C LEU A 374 -12.43 -18.73 3.99
N VAL A 375 -12.39 -18.24 5.24
CA VAL A 375 -13.44 -17.37 5.79
C VAL A 375 -13.60 -16.11 4.94
N ARG A 376 -12.50 -15.51 4.52
CA ARG A 376 -12.51 -14.30 3.69
C ARG A 376 -13.02 -14.57 2.27
N SER A 377 -12.68 -15.71 1.69
CA SER A 377 -13.14 -16.08 0.34
C SER A 377 -14.65 -16.29 0.28
N ILE A 378 -15.26 -16.80 1.35
CA ILE A 378 -16.70 -17.04 1.45
C ILE A 378 -17.44 -15.80 1.97
N GLY A 379 -17.06 -15.33 3.16
CA GLY A 379 -17.75 -14.25 3.87
C GLY A 379 -17.46 -12.86 3.31
N GLY A 380 -16.24 -12.63 2.76
CA GLY A 380 -15.83 -11.33 2.20
C GLY A 380 -15.96 -10.22 3.22
N ASP A 381 -16.45 -9.08 2.75
CA ASP A 381 -16.60 -7.86 3.56
C ASP A 381 -17.73 -7.94 4.62
N LEU A 382 -18.50 -9.03 4.65
CA LEU A 382 -19.45 -9.30 5.73
C LEU A 382 -18.75 -9.71 7.03
N VAL A 383 -17.55 -10.27 6.95
CA VAL A 383 -16.78 -10.68 8.12
C VAL A 383 -15.95 -9.49 8.61
N GLU A 384 -16.28 -9.03 9.81
CA GLU A 384 -15.57 -7.92 10.47
C GLU A 384 -14.34 -8.42 11.22
N LYS A 385 -14.46 -9.57 11.87
CA LYS A 385 -13.42 -10.10 12.74
C LYS A 385 -13.52 -11.62 12.89
N VAL A 386 -12.36 -12.26 12.97
CA VAL A 386 -12.22 -13.67 13.38
C VAL A 386 -11.28 -13.71 14.59
N THR A 387 -11.67 -14.42 15.64
CA THR A 387 -10.87 -14.50 16.87
C THR A 387 -10.87 -15.95 17.36
N LEU A 388 -9.68 -16.47 17.61
CA LEU A 388 -9.53 -17.75 18.31
C LEU A 388 -10.00 -17.57 19.75
N ILE A 389 -11.03 -18.32 20.18
CA ILE A 389 -11.61 -18.24 21.52
C ILE A 389 -11.28 -19.44 22.38
N ASP A 390 -10.93 -20.59 21.76
CA ASP A 390 -10.52 -21.79 22.49
C ASP A 390 -9.54 -22.63 21.66
N ASP A 391 -8.49 -23.12 22.31
CA ASP A 391 -7.51 -24.08 21.75
C ASP A 391 -7.36 -25.22 22.75
N PHE A 392 -8.05 -26.31 22.49
CA PHE A 392 -8.25 -27.43 23.38
C PHE A 392 -7.54 -28.69 22.89
N THR A 393 -6.82 -29.36 23.79
CA THR A 393 -6.27 -30.70 23.53
C THR A 393 -6.98 -31.75 24.37
N HIS A 394 -7.58 -32.74 23.71
CA HIS A 394 -8.32 -33.79 24.39
C HIS A 394 -7.39 -34.70 25.22
N PRO A 395 -7.58 -34.80 26.56
CA PRO A 395 -6.61 -35.44 27.46
C PRO A 395 -6.36 -36.93 27.21
N LYS A 396 -7.35 -37.65 26.66
CA LYS A 396 -7.23 -39.09 26.40
C LYS A 396 -6.75 -39.42 24.99
N THR A 397 -7.12 -38.65 24.00
CA THR A 397 -6.82 -38.94 22.59
C THR A 397 -5.67 -38.13 22.03
N GLY A 398 -5.28 -37.01 22.68
CA GLY A 398 -4.32 -36.08 22.19
C GLY A 398 -4.78 -35.22 21.00
N ARG A 399 -6.01 -35.43 20.52
CA ARG A 399 -6.55 -34.60 19.42
C ARG A 399 -6.71 -33.17 19.84
N ARG A 400 -6.32 -32.24 18.95
CA ARG A 400 -6.41 -30.80 19.16
C ARG A 400 -7.65 -30.25 18.47
N SER A 401 -8.39 -29.39 19.15
CA SER A 401 -9.58 -28.70 18.65
C SER A 401 -9.41 -27.19 18.82
N ARG A 402 -9.89 -26.43 17.85
CA ARG A 402 -9.95 -24.98 17.95
C ARG A 402 -11.36 -24.48 17.78
N CYS A 403 -11.68 -23.38 18.45
CA CYS A 403 -12.92 -22.66 18.32
C CYS A 403 -12.65 -21.21 17.96
N TYR A 404 -13.24 -20.76 16.87
CA TYR A 404 -13.15 -19.39 16.41
C TYR A 404 -14.49 -18.69 16.48
N ARG A 405 -14.50 -17.46 16.96
CA ARG A 405 -15.63 -16.55 16.85
C ARG A 405 -15.52 -15.72 15.60
N ILE A 406 -16.55 -15.74 14.78
CA ILE A 406 -16.69 -14.94 13.57
C ILE A 406 -17.72 -13.84 13.84
N VAL A 407 -17.30 -12.60 13.70
CA VAL A 407 -18.17 -11.41 13.83
C VAL A 407 -18.56 -10.95 12.44
N TYR A 408 -19.87 -10.91 12.19
CA TYR A 408 -20.44 -10.46 10.93
C TYR A 408 -21.05 -9.07 11.09
N ARG A 409 -20.65 -8.13 10.22
CA ARG A 409 -21.23 -6.81 10.15
C ARG A 409 -21.07 -6.22 8.74
N HIS A 410 -22.17 -5.73 8.19
CA HIS A 410 -22.11 -4.93 6.97
C HIS A 410 -21.93 -3.44 7.32
N MET A 411 -21.13 -2.71 6.53
CA MET A 411 -20.84 -1.30 6.78
C MET A 411 -22.01 -0.37 6.44
N GLU A 412 -22.94 -0.80 5.59
CA GLU A 412 -23.97 0.07 4.98
C GLU A 412 -25.40 -0.34 5.31
N ARG A 413 -25.63 -1.54 5.90
CA ARG A 413 -26.95 -2.05 6.26
C ARG A 413 -26.92 -3.03 7.43
N THR A 414 -28.09 -3.28 8.02
CA THR A 414 -28.26 -4.36 8.99
C THR A 414 -28.25 -5.71 8.28
N LEU A 415 -27.54 -6.69 8.83
CA LEU A 415 -27.60 -8.09 8.41
C LEU A 415 -28.76 -8.83 9.09
N THR A 416 -29.36 -9.77 8.38
CA THR A 416 -30.32 -10.70 8.96
C THR A 416 -29.61 -11.96 9.48
N GLN A 417 -30.20 -12.62 10.48
CA GLN A 417 -29.71 -13.90 11.00
C GLN A 417 -29.64 -14.97 9.89
N GLU A 418 -30.60 -14.97 8.97
CA GLU A 418 -30.67 -15.93 7.88
C GLU A 418 -29.51 -15.76 6.88
N GLU A 419 -29.17 -14.53 6.49
CA GLU A 419 -28.02 -14.24 5.64
C GLU A 419 -26.72 -14.74 6.28
N VAL A 420 -26.54 -14.46 7.58
CA VAL A 420 -25.35 -14.89 8.32
C VAL A 420 -25.30 -16.40 8.45
N ARG A 421 -26.44 -17.06 8.72
CA ARG A 421 -26.51 -18.50 8.82
C ARG A 421 -26.07 -19.21 7.54
N LEU A 422 -26.51 -18.74 6.39
CA LEU A 422 -26.13 -19.31 5.09
C LEU A 422 -24.63 -19.20 4.83
N VAL A 423 -24.04 -18.01 5.08
CA VAL A 423 -22.60 -17.78 4.93
C VAL A 423 -21.81 -18.66 5.91
N HIS A 424 -22.26 -18.74 7.16
CA HIS A 424 -21.58 -19.52 8.19
C HIS A 424 -21.57 -21.01 7.89
N GLN A 425 -22.71 -21.56 7.46
CA GLN A 425 -22.81 -22.96 7.04
C GLN A 425 -21.91 -23.30 5.85
N GLU A 426 -21.74 -22.36 4.92
CA GLU A 426 -20.81 -22.58 3.81
C GLU A 426 -19.36 -22.55 4.28
N ILE A 427 -19.02 -21.70 5.25
CA ILE A 427 -17.69 -21.71 5.89
C ILE A 427 -17.44 -23.06 6.59
N GLU A 428 -18.40 -23.56 7.36
CA GLU A 428 -18.32 -24.88 8.02
C GLU A 428 -18.04 -25.97 7.00
N ARG A 429 -18.88 -26.05 5.96
CA ARG A 429 -18.78 -27.04 4.90
C ARG A 429 -17.43 -27.02 4.17
N MET A 430 -16.97 -25.84 3.83
CA MET A 430 -15.71 -25.66 3.10
C MET A 430 -14.49 -25.89 3.99
N ALA A 431 -14.56 -25.56 5.27
CA ALA A 431 -13.48 -25.86 6.22
C ALA A 431 -13.24 -27.37 6.32
N GLU A 432 -14.31 -28.18 6.37
CA GLU A 432 -14.15 -29.63 6.33
C GLU A 432 -13.58 -30.13 4.99
N ALA A 433 -14.05 -29.57 3.87
CA ALA A 433 -13.67 -30.02 2.54
C ALA A 433 -12.24 -29.63 2.14
N GLU A 434 -11.80 -28.43 2.45
CA GLU A 434 -10.53 -27.86 1.98
C GLU A 434 -9.40 -27.94 3.01
N LEU A 435 -9.73 -27.80 4.31
CA LEU A 435 -8.72 -27.81 5.37
C LEU A 435 -8.60 -29.16 6.09
N GLY A 436 -9.42 -30.16 5.71
CA GLY A 436 -9.38 -31.48 6.30
C GLY A 436 -9.74 -31.51 7.79
N VAL A 437 -10.35 -30.47 8.31
CA VAL A 437 -10.81 -30.37 9.70
C VAL A 437 -12.10 -31.15 9.87
N GLN A 438 -12.43 -31.56 11.11
CA GLN A 438 -13.68 -32.24 11.43
C GLN A 438 -14.52 -31.35 12.34
N GLY A 439 -15.71 -30.95 11.90
CA GLY A 439 -16.62 -30.12 12.67
C GLY A 439 -16.94 -30.69 14.05
N ARG A 440 -17.15 -29.78 15.00
CA ARG A 440 -17.52 -30.03 16.39
C ARG A 440 -18.67 -29.09 16.76
N TYR A 441 -19.77 -29.22 16.03
CA TYR A 441 -20.94 -28.35 16.16
C TYR A 441 -21.91 -28.92 17.22
#